data_85f32c1825fb489f1338867da5df35ec
#
_entry.id   85f32c1825fb489f1338867da5df35ec
#
_cell.length_a   1.000
_cell.length_b   1.000
_cell.length_c   1.000
_cell.angle_alpha   90.00
_cell.angle_beta   90.00
_cell.angle_gamma   90.00
#
_symmetry.space_group_name_H-M   'P 1'
#
loop_
_entity.id
_entity.type
_entity.pdbx_description
1 polymer ?
#
loop_
_entity_poly.entity_id
_entity_poly.type
_entity_poly.pdbx_seq_one_letter_code
_entity_poly.pdbx_strand_id
1 'polypeptide(L)'
;MIDMPHRPLLLVISAPSGGGKTTLCERLMAEFDGSMNYSVSCTTRQPREGEVDGTDYFFISEEEFSRRVERGEFMEYATVHGHRYGTPKHVIEDGFRCGRDILMDLDVQGVQQIRAKLQACAPDDPLRRGFVDVFIAAPSLEVLRKRLQGRGKDAAAVIERRLQMAEQEMAHWPEYQYLIINDRLDVSYDSLRAIVLAEHRRIVRDA
;
A
#
# COMPACT_ATOMS: atom_id res chain seq x y z
N MET A 1 -2.84 -29.61 -20.66
CA MET A 1 -2.40 -28.25 -20.29
C MET A 1 -1.93 -28.35 -18.84
N ILE A 2 -0.69 -27.98 -18.52
CA ILE A 2 -0.21 -28.02 -17.15
C ILE A 2 -0.89 -26.85 -16.45
N ASP A 3 -1.74 -27.15 -15.47
CA ASP A 3 -2.37 -26.15 -14.62
C ASP A 3 -1.28 -25.58 -13.69
N MET A 4 -0.79 -24.39 -14.03
CA MET A 4 0.22 -23.71 -13.20
C MET A 4 -0.53 -22.92 -12.12
N PRO A 5 -0.35 -23.25 -10.83
CA PRO A 5 -1.06 -22.56 -9.78
C PRO A 5 -0.70 -21.07 -9.78
N HIS A 6 -1.72 -20.24 -9.93
CA HIS A 6 -1.58 -18.80 -9.70
C HIS A 6 -1.38 -18.59 -8.19
N ARG A 7 -0.27 -17.96 -7.83
CA ARG A 7 -0.01 -17.55 -6.46
C ARG A 7 -0.40 -16.08 -6.29
N PRO A 8 -1.44 -15.78 -5.50
CA PRO A 8 -1.81 -14.39 -5.22
C PRO A 8 -0.67 -13.62 -4.57
N LEU A 9 -0.57 -12.33 -4.88
CA LEU A 9 0.39 -11.41 -4.29
C LEU A 9 -0.31 -10.50 -3.26
N LEU A 10 0.35 -10.28 -2.14
CA LEU A 10 0.08 -9.17 -1.23
C LEU A 10 1.05 -8.05 -1.60
N LEU A 11 0.65 -7.23 -2.55
CA LEU A 11 1.46 -6.13 -3.07
C LEU A 11 1.24 -4.89 -2.21
N VAL A 12 2.25 -4.46 -1.49
CA VAL A 12 2.21 -3.28 -0.63
C VAL A 12 3.05 -2.18 -1.24
N ILE A 13 2.45 -1.05 -1.51
CA ILE A 13 3.13 0.10 -2.11
C ILE A 13 3.19 1.24 -1.10
N SER A 14 4.40 1.76 -0.88
CA SER A 14 4.64 2.96 -0.09
C SER A 14 5.32 4.04 -0.91
N ALA A 15 5.03 5.27 -0.55
CA ALA A 15 5.69 6.43 -1.12
C ALA A 15 5.56 7.63 -0.18
N PRO A 16 6.49 8.56 -0.19
CA PRO A 16 6.30 9.84 0.46
C PRO A 16 5.18 10.64 -0.21
N SER A 17 4.62 11.58 0.54
CA SER A 17 3.62 12.50 0.00
C SER A 17 4.14 13.20 -1.26
N GLY A 18 3.40 13.11 -2.37
CA GLY A 18 3.85 13.63 -3.68
C GLY A 18 4.70 12.64 -4.50
N GLY A 19 4.97 11.45 -4.00
CA GLY A 19 5.73 10.41 -4.71
C GLY A 19 5.05 9.84 -5.97
N GLY A 20 3.72 10.01 -6.11
CA GLY A 20 2.96 9.54 -7.28
C GLY A 20 2.31 8.16 -7.08
N LYS A 21 2.23 7.68 -5.83
CA LYS A 21 1.68 6.38 -5.46
C LYS A 21 0.27 6.15 -6.02
N THR A 22 -0.67 7.04 -5.71
CA THR A 22 -2.08 6.91 -6.12
C THR A 22 -2.23 6.67 -7.64
N THR A 23 -1.57 7.48 -8.46
CA THR A 23 -1.65 7.35 -9.92
C THR A 23 -1.10 6.01 -10.43
N LEU A 24 -0.03 5.50 -9.81
CA LEU A 24 0.53 4.20 -10.19
C LEU A 24 -0.37 3.06 -9.73
N CYS A 25 -0.95 3.14 -8.53
CA CYS A 25 -1.92 2.16 -8.04
C CYS A 25 -3.18 2.13 -8.91
N GLU A 26 -3.75 3.29 -9.27
CA GLU A 26 -4.93 3.38 -10.15
C GLU A 26 -4.67 2.74 -11.52
N ARG A 27 -3.50 3.01 -12.14
CA ARG A 27 -3.13 2.38 -13.42
C ARG A 27 -2.97 0.87 -13.28
N LEU A 28 -2.38 0.41 -12.18
CA LEU A 28 -2.20 -1.01 -11.92
C LEU A 28 -3.56 -1.70 -11.75
N MET A 29 -4.45 -1.13 -10.95
CA MET A 29 -5.82 -1.63 -10.76
C MET A 29 -6.60 -1.69 -12.07
N ALA A 30 -6.44 -0.70 -12.95
CA ALA A 30 -7.11 -0.66 -14.25
C ALA A 30 -6.58 -1.75 -15.21
N GLU A 31 -5.27 -2.06 -15.21
CA GLU A 31 -4.70 -3.10 -16.07
C GLU A 31 -5.02 -4.51 -15.56
N PHE A 32 -5.00 -4.71 -14.23
CA PHE A 32 -5.23 -6.01 -13.59
C PHE A 32 -6.67 -6.18 -13.08
N ASP A 33 -7.63 -5.46 -13.70
CA ASP A 33 -9.04 -5.55 -13.34
C ASP A 33 -9.54 -7.01 -13.33
N GLY A 34 -10.30 -7.35 -12.29
CA GLY A 34 -10.80 -8.71 -12.05
C GLY A 34 -9.79 -9.72 -11.51
N SER A 35 -8.47 -9.44 -11.56
CA SER A 35 -7.42 -10.31 -10.98
C SER A 35 -6.76 -9.72 -9.73
N MET A 36 -6.88 -8.42 -9.51
CA MET A 36 -6.34 -7.69 -8.38
C MET A 36 -7.45 -6.91 -7.67
N ASN A 37 -7.47 -6.96 -6.34
CA ASN A 37 -8.37 -6.18 -5.51
C ASN A 37 -7.59 -5.09 -4.77
N TYR A 38 -8.18 -3.90 -4.69
CA TYR A 38 -7.66 -2.87 -3.77
C TYR A 38 -8.19 -3.13 -2.36
N SER A 39 -7.31 -3.07 -1.35
CA SER A 39 -7.72 -3.26 0.04
C SER A 39 -8.39 -2.00 0.57
N VAL A 40 -9.69 -2.07 0.81
CA VAL A 40 -10.44 -0.97 1.45
C VAL A 40 -10.17 -0.97 2.93
N SER A 41 -9.59 0.13 3.44
CA SER A 41 -9.28 0.32 4.86
C SER A 41 -10.47 0.88 5.64
N CYS A 42 -10.54 0.59 6.95
CA CYS A 42 -11.39 1.30 7.88
C CYS A 42 -10.77 2.64 8.27
N THR A 43 -11.62 3.65 8.55
CA THR A 43 -11.18 4.92 9.13
C THR A 43 -12.21 5.47 10.11
N THR A 44 -11.72 6.20 11.12
CA THR A 44 -12.57 6.96 12.06
C THR A 44 -12.82 8.39 11.59
N ARG A 45 -12.24 8.78 10.45
CA ARG A 45 -12.52 10.07 9.81
C ARG A 45 -13.91 10.08 9.19
N GLN A 46 -14.59 11.22 9.28
CA GLN A 46 -15.85 11.41 8.54
C GLN A 46 -15.61 11.39 7.02
N PRO A 47 -16.55 10.86 6.24
CA PRO A 47 -16.49 10.90 4.78
C PRO A 47 -16.34 12.34 4.26
N ARG A 48 -15.57 12.51 3.20
CA ARG A 48 -15.53 13.75 2.44
C ARG A 48 -16.60 13.72 1.36
N GLU A 49 -16.88 14.90 0.78
CA GLU A 49 -17.80 15.00 -0.35
C GLU A 49 -17.33 14.09 -1.50
N GLY A 50 -18.22 13.19 -1.94
CA GLY A 50 -17.97 12.23 -3.01
C GLY A 50 -17.39 10.89 -2.57
N GLU A 51 -16.95 10.74 -1.32
CA GLU A 51 -16.46 9.44 -0.82
C GLU A 51 -17.62 8.49 -0.49
N VAL A 52 -17.49 7.23 -0.85
CA VAL A 52 -18.50 6.18 -0.71
C VAL A 52 -18.04 5.13 0.29
N ASP A 53 -18.89 4.87 1.31
CA ASP A 53 -18.64 3.82 2.29
C ASP A 53 -18.53 2.44 1.63
N GLY A 54 -17.52 1.66 2.07
CA GLY A 54 -17.23 0.35 1.50
C GLY A 54 -16.48 0.37 0.16
N THR A 55 -16.26 1.55 -0.43
CA THR A 55 -15.51 1.73 -1.69
C THR A 55 -14.21 2.49 -1.44
N ASP A 56 -14.29 3.71 -0.90
CA ASP A 56 -13.12 4.50 -0.57
C ASP A 56 -12.53 4.10 0.79
N TYR A 57 -13.41 3.98 1.79
CA TYR A 57 -13.13 3.51 3.13
C TYR A 57 -14.36 2.83 3.73
N PHE A 58 -14.16 2.00 4.76
CA PHE A 58 -15.19 1.68 5.72
C PHE A 58 -15.16 2.75 6.83
N PHE A 59 -16.15 3.65 6.86
CA PHE A 59 -16.22 4.71 7.85
C PHE A 59 -16.86 4.16 9.13
N ILE A 60 -16.07 4.04 10.20
CA ILE A 60 -16.50 3.45 11.47
C ILE A 60 -16.24 4.39 12.65
N SER A 61 -16.95 4.17 13.77
CA SER A 61 -16.73 4.97 14.98
C SER A 61 -15.40 4.62 15.66
N GLU A 62 -14.94 5.53 16.55
CA GLU A 62 -13.74 5.28 17.37
C GLU A 62 -13.90 4.05 18.29
N GLU A 63 -15.13 3.83 18.82
CA GLU A 63 -15.43 2.70 19.66
C GLU A 63 -15.37 1.39 18.87
N GLU A 64 -15.92 1.38 17.65
CA GLU A 64 -15.86 0.20 16.78
C GLU A 64 -14.42 -0.10 16.36
N PHE A 65 -13.66 0.94 16.00
CA PHE A 65 -12.25 0.78 15.67
C PHE A 65 -11.47 0.17 16.84
N SER A 66 -11.68 0.67 18.06
CA SER A 66 -11.02 0.16 19.26
C SER A 66 -11.36 -1.31 19.52
N ARG A 67 -12.64 -1.69 19.39
CA ARG A 67 -13.07 -3.08 19.50
C ARG A 67 -12.37 -4.01 18.50
N ARG A 68 -12.23 -3.56 17.25
CA ARG A 68 -11.54 -4.34 16.21
C ARG A 68 -10.04 -4.47 16.48
N VAL A 69 -9.40 -3.42 17.02
CA VAL A 69 -7.99 -3.51 17.47
C VAL A 69 -7.84 -4.55 18.57
N GLU A 70 -8.70 -4.51 19.62
CA GLU A 70 -8.67 -5.47 20.74
C GLU A 70 -8.86 -6.92 20.28
N ARG A 71 -9.70 -7.15 19.26
CA ARG A 71 -9.92 -8.47 18.66
C ARG A 71 -8.83 -8.88 17.66
N GLY A 72 -7.86 -7.98 17.38
CA GLY A 72 -6.78 -8.26 16.43
C GLY A 72 -7.26 -8.42 14.98
N GLU A 73 -8.36 -7.76 14.60
CA GLU A 73 -9.00 -7.88 13.28
C GLU A 73 -8.27 -7.13 12.17
N PHE A 74 -7.34 -6.21 12.52
CA PHE A 74 -6.58 -5.46 11.52
C PHE A 74 -5.25 -6.13 11.16
N MET A 75 -4.93 -6.12 9.88
CA MET A 75 -3.60 -6.49 9.38
C MET A 75 -2.53 -5.45 9.76
N GLU A 76 -2.87 -4.18 9.66
CA GLU A 76 -2.12 -3.03 10.17
C GLU A 76 -3.10 -1.94 10.62
N TYR A 77 -2.65 -1.03 11.46
CA TYR A 77 -3.39 0.19 11.76
C TYR A 77 -2.45 1.30 12.21
N ALA A 78 -2.84 2.56 11.92
CA ALA A 78 -2.08 3.75 12.28
C ALA A 78 -3.01 4.91 12.64
N THR A 79 -2.45 5.92 13.32
CA THR A 79 -3.12 7.22 13.53
C THR A 79 -2.45 8.25 12.63
N VAL A 80 -3.21 8.82 11.71
CA VAL A 80 -2.74 9.82 10.75
C VAL A 80 -3.59 11.07 10.88
N HIS A 81 -2.97 12.21 11.18
CA HIS A 81 -3.66 13.50 11.35
C HIS A 81 -4.84 13.47 12.33
N GLY A 82 -4.72 12.71 13.42
CA GLY A 82 -5.75 12.61 14.45
C GLY A 82 -6.89 11.63 14.16
N HIS A 83 -6.86 10.94 13.04
CA HIS A 83 -7.81 9.88 12.69
C HIS A 83 -7.12 8.53 12.59
N ARG A 84 -7.84 7.47 12.89
CA ARG A 84 -7.35 6.10 12.81
C ARG A 84 -7.66 5.51 11.46
N TYR A 85 -6.73 4.71 10.95
CA TYR A 85 -6.85 3.95 9.71
C TYR A 85 -6.39 2.53 9.98
N GLY A 86 -6.98 1.54 9.34
CA GLY A 86 -6.54 0.16 9.50
C GLY A 86 -7.15 -0.76 8.46
N THR A 87 -6.36 -1.69 7.97
CA THR A 87 -6.79 -2.64 6.95
C THR A 87 -7.29 -3.93 7.60
N PRO A 88 -8.58 -4.31 7.43
CA PRO A 88 -9.11 -5.53 7.99
C PRO A 88 -8.44 -6.78 7.39
N LYS A 89 -8.08 -7.76 8.23
CA LYS A 89 -7.46 -9.01 7.79
C LYS A 89 -8.32 -9.79 6.80
N HIS A 90 -9.63 -9.85 7.06
CA HIS A 90 -10.55 -10.64 6.24
C HIS A 90 -10.58 -10.17 4.77
N VAL A 91 -10.40 -8.87 4.50
CA VAL A 91 -10.34 -8.34 3.13
C VAL A 91 -9.19 -8.97 2.35
N ILE A 92 -8.04 -9.14 3.01
CA ILE A 92 -6.84 -9.75 2.42
C ILE A 92 -7.03 -11.27 2.28
N GLU A 93 -7.47 -11.93 3.34
CA GLU A 93 -7.67 -13.38 3.39
C GLU A 93 -8.72 -13.86 2.38
N ASP A 94 -9.82 -13.13 2.22
CA ASP A 94 -10.87 -13.44 1.25
C ASP A 94 -10.38 -13.28 -0.19
N GLY A 95 -9.61 -12.23 -0.47
CA GLY A 95 -8.99 -12.04 -1.78
C GLY A 95 -8.04 -13.18 -2.13
N PHE A 96 -7.16 -13.56 -1.21
CA PHE A 96 -6.25 -14.70 -1.40
C PHE A 96 -7.00 -16.02 -1.60
N ARG A 97 -8.07 -16.26 -0.83
CA ARG A 97 -8.92 -17.45 -0.98
C ARG A 97 -9.60 -17.51 -2.35
N CYS A 98 -9.90 -16.35 -2.94
CA CYS A 98 -10.44 -16.23 -4.30
C CYS A 98 -9.36 -16.25 -5.39
N GLY A 99 -8.08 -16.44 -5.05
CA GLY A 99 -6.97 -16.44 -6.01
C GLY A 99 -6.67 -15.06 -6.60
N ARG A 100 -7.01 -13.97 -5.92
CA ARG A 100 -6.79 -12.59 -6.37
C ARG A 100 -5.63 -11.94 -5.65
N ASP A 101 -4.86 -11.15 -6.38
CA ASP A 101 -3.87 -10.27 -5.80
C ASP A 101 -4.54 -9.19 -4.93
N ILE A 102 -3.85 -8.77 -3.89
CA ILE A 102 -4.29 -7.65 -3.04
C ILE A 102 -3.28 -6.53 -3.14
N LEU A 103 -3.74 -5.36 -3.58
CA LEU A 103 -2.97 -4.12 -3.58
C LEU A 103 -3.29 -3.32 -2.32
N MET A 104 -2.27 -2.99 -1.56
CA MET A 104 -2.33 -2.12 -0.38
C MET A 104 -1.50 -0.86 -0.60
N ASP A 105 -2.07 0.28 -0.29
CA ASP A 105 -1.44 1.60 -0.33
C ASP A 105 -1.21 2.07 1.12
N LEU A 106 0.00 1.90 1.63
CA LEU A 106 0.33 2.16 3.04
C LEU A 106 1.47 3.16 3.23
N ASP A 107 1.54 3.72 4.42
CA ASP A 107 2.74 4.41 4.89
C ASP A 107 3.82 3.40 5.38
N VAL A 108 4.99 3.92 5.72
CA VAL A 108 6.11 3.10 6.20
C VAL A 108 5.75 2.32 7.48
N GLN A 109 4.99 2.92 8.39
CA GLN A 109 4.60 2.28 9.66
C GLN A 109 3.68 1.08 9.43
N GLY A 110 2.72 1.21 8.51
CA GLY A 110 1.83 0.11 8.12
C GLY A 110 2.60 -1.06 7.53
N VAL A 111 3.56 -0.79 6.64
CA VAL A 111 4.42 -1.85 6.06
C VAL A 111 5.24 -2.56 7.13
N GLN A 112 5.83 -1.84 8.07
CA GLN A 112 6.60 -2.44 9.17
C GLN A 112 5.73 -3.37 10.03
N GLN A 113 4.47 -2.99 10.32
CA GLN A 113 3.53 -3.85 11.04
C GLN A 113 3.21 -5.12 10.25
N ILE A 114 2.97 -5.03 8.94
CA ILE A 114 2.72 -6.19 8.09
C ILE A 114 3.92 -7.13 8.10
N ARG A 115 5.13 -6.61 7.89
CA ARG A 115 6.36 -7.41 7.92
C ARG A 115 6.51 -8.17 9.24
N ALA A 116 6.31 -7.48 10.38
CA ALA A 116 6.42 -8.10 11.70
C ALA A 116 5.41 -9.23 11.88
N LYS A 117 4.15 -9.04 11.42
CA LYS A 117 3.12 -10.08 11.48
C LYS A 117 3.43 -11.26 10.57
N LEU A 118 3.87 -11.00 9.33
CA LEU A 118 4.20 -12.07 8.39
C LEU A 118 5.46 -12.85 8.80
N GLN A 119 6.42 -12.21 9.46
CA GLN A 119 7.58 -12.91 10.04
C GLN A 119 7.18 -13.90 11.14
N ALA A 120 6.11 -13.62 11.88
CA ALA A 120 5.57 -14.52 12.90
C ALA A 120 4.73 -15.67 12.33
N CYS A 121 4.33 -15.61 11.06
CA CYS A 121 3.62 -16.70 10.37
C CYS A 121 4.58 -17.83 9.99
N ALA A 122 4.02 -19.02 9.73
CA ALA A 122 4.78 -20.15 9.22
C ALA A 122 5.46 -19.80 7.86
N PRO A 123 6.63 -20.38 7.54
CA PRO A 123 7.32 -20.10 6.27
C PRO A 123 6.50 -20.42 5.02
N ASP A 124 5.58 -21.36 5.13
CA ASP A 124 4.67 -21.78 4.05
C ASP A 124 3.35 -21.02 4.01
N ASP A 125 3.14 -20.08 4.93
CA ASP A 125 1.95 -19.21 4.93
C ASP A 125 1.79 -18.48 3.59
N PRO A 126 0.62 -18.58 2.93
CA PRO A 126 0.40 -17.97 1.61
C PRO A 126 0.62 -16.46 1.59
N LEU A 127 0.21 -15.73 2.64
CA LEU A 127 0.40 -14.29 2.73
C LEU A 127 1.88 -13.93 2.86
N ARG A 128 2.64 -14.69 3.68
CA ARG A 128 4.09 -14.52 3.81
C ARG A 128 4.82 -14.78 2.50
N ARG A 129 4.44 -15.84 1.77
CA ARG A 129 5.02 -16.20 0.49
C ARG A 129 4.64 -15.24 -0.64
N GLY A 130 3.42 -14.70 -0.59
CA GLY A 130 2.90 -13.75 -1.57
C GLY A 130 3.27 -12.30 -1.31
N PHE A 131 3.93 -11.99 -0.17
CA PHE A 131 4.23 -10.62 0.20
C PHE A 131 5.31 -10.01 -0.67
N VAL A 132 4.97 -8.87 -1.26
CA VAL A 132 5.85 -8.03 -2.09
C VAL A 132 5.67 -6.58 -1.69
N ASP A 133 6.75 -5.91 -1.32
CA ASP A 133 6.69 -4.50 -1.00
C ASP A 133 7.57 -3.65 -1.91
N VAL A 134 7.02 -2.51 -2.32
CA VAL A 134 7.61 -1.58 -3.27
C VAL A 134 7.62 -0.18 -2.68
N PHE A 135 8.78 0.44 -2.64
CA PHE A 135 8.90 1.85 -2.31
C PHE A 135 8.98 2.69 -3.57
N ILE A 136 8.10 3.69 -3.68
CA ILE A 136 8.13 4.65 -4.78
C ILE A 136 8.73 5.95 -4.26
N ALA A 137 9.92 6.31 -4.75
CA ALA A 137 10.61 7.53 -4.40
C ALA A 137 10.48 8.58 -5.52
N ALA A 138 10.51 9.85 -5.15
CA ALA A 138 10.78 10.90 -6.13
C ALA A 138 12.30 10.97 -6.42
N PRO A 139 12.71 11.50 -7.57
CA PRO A 139 14.13 11.66 -7.92
C PRO A 139 14.92 12.54 -6.93
N SER A 140 14.25 13.53 -6.31
CA SER A 140 14.83 14.40 -5.30
C SER A 140 13.75 15.09 -4.46
N LEU A 141 14.16 15.65 -3.32
CA LEU A 141 13.29 16.52 -2.50
C LEU A 141 12.84 17.77 -3.24
N GLU A 142 13.65 18.28 -4.17
CA GLU A 142 13.27 19.42 -5.00
C GLU A 142 12.09 19.08 -5.93
N VAL A 143 12.11 17.89 -6.54
CA VAL A 143 11.00 17.39 -7.36
C VAL A 143 9.74 17.21 -6.50
N LEU A 144 9.86 16.65 -5.29
CA LEU A 144 8.75 16.57 -4.35
C LEU A 144 8.18 17.94 -4.00
N ARG A 145 9.04 18.92 -3.70
CA ARG A 145 8.62 20.31 -3.43
C ARG A 145 7.78 20.87 -4.58
N LYS A 146 8.28 20.77 -5.81
CA LYS A 146 7.56 21.23 -7.02
C LYS A 146 6.20 20.55 -7.17
N ARG A 147 6.14 19.23 -6.94
CA ARG A 147 4.89 18.45 -7.03
C ARG A 147 3.88 18.85 -5.95
N LEU A 148 4.33 19.10 -4.71
CA LEU A 148 3.47 19.54 -3.62
C LEU A 148 2.93 20.96 -3.85
N GLN A 149 3.79 21.88 -4.35
CA GLN A 149 3.38 23.24 -4.73
C GLN A 149 2.38 23.25 -5.88
N GLY A 150 2.58 22.40 -6.89
CA GLY A 150 1.71 22.32 -8.07
C GLY A 150 0.28 21.87 -7.80
N ARG A 151 0.02 21.24 -6.62
CA ARG A 151 -1.34 20.89 -6.17
C ARG A 151 -2.16 22.08 -5.68
N GLY A 152 -1.56 23.25 -5.46
CA GLY A 152 -2.21 24.57 -5.32
C GLY A 152 -3.08 24.78 -4.07
N LYS A 153 -3.07 23.85 -3.11
CA LYS A 153 -4.03 23.87 -1.97
C LYS A 153 -3.37 24.10 -0.61
N ASP A 154 -2.03 24.08 -0.52
CA ASP A 154 -1.34 24.10 0.75
C ASP A 154 -0.55 25.41 0.98
N ALA A 155 -0.61 25.93 2.20
CA ALA A 155 0.25 27.03 2.64
C ALA A 155 1.73 26.57 2.70
N ALA A 156 2.67 27.49 2.53
CA ALA A 156 4.10 27.20 2.50
C ALA A 156 4.58 26.39 3.72
N ALA A 157 4.08 26.71 4.93
CA ALA A 157 4.42 26.02 6.16
C ALA A 157 3.95 24.52 6.14
N VAL A 158 2.82 24.23 5.50
CA VAL A 158 2.31 22.87 5.33
C VAL A 158 3.20 22.09 4.37
N ILE A 159 3.65 22.72 3.28
CA ILE A 159 4.57 22.13 2.30
C ILE A 159 5.90 21.77 2.97
N GLU A 160 6.49 22.67 3.76
CA GLU A 160 7.75 22.41 4.48
C GLU A 160 7.61 21.21 5.45
N ARG A 161 6.51 21.16 6.22
CA ARG A 161 6.24 20.02 7.10
C ARG A 161 6.12 18.70 6.32
N ARG A 162 5.43 18.72 5.19
CA ARG A 162 5.30 17.53 4.32
C ARG A 162 6.64 17.09 3.74
N LEU A 163 7.51 18.03 3.39
CA LEU A 163 8.85 17.72 2.90
C LEU A 163 9.74 17.09 3.97
N GLN A 164 9.69 17.60 5.20
CA GLN A 164 10.41 17.00 6.33
C GLN A 164 9.93 15.56 6.60
N MET A 165 8.62 15.33 6.57
CA MET A 165 8.07 13.97 6.68
C MET A 165 8.52 13.08 5.52
N ALA A 166 8.47 13.60 4.29
CA ALA A 166 8.88 12.87 3.10
C ALA A 166 10.36 12.47 3.13
N GLU A 167 11.24 13.32 3.66
CA GLU A 167 12.64 13.01 3.86
C GLU A 167 12.85 11.85 4.84
N GLN A 168 12.10 11.85 5.95
CA GLN A 168 12.10 10.76 6.92
C GLN A 168 11.57 9.46 6.30
N GLU A 169 10.45 9.52 5.57
CA GLU A 169 9.88 8.36 4.88
C GLU A 169 10.84 7.82 3.81
N MET A 170 11.51 8.70 3.07
CA MET A 170 12.49 8.29 2.06
C MET A 170 13.71 7.57 2.64
N ALA A 171 14.08 7.80 3.90
CA ALA A 171 15.20 7.07 4.53
C ALA A 171 14.92 5.56 4.69
N HIS A 172 13.67 5.14 4.61
CA HIS A 172 13.25 3.74 4.77
C HIS A 172 13.30 2.90 3.49
N TRP A 173 13.59 3.48 2.31
CA TRP A 173 13.63 2.70 1.07
C TRP A 173 14.53 1.45 1.11
N PRO A 174 15.67 1.40 1.86
CA PRO A 174 16.52 0.20 1.88
C PRO A 174 15.87 -1.00 2.57
N GLU A 175 14.76 -0.80 3.29
CA GLU A 175 14.01 -1.86 3.95
C GLU A 175 13.08 -2.61 2.99
N TYR A 176 12.82 -2.06 1.78
CA TYR A 176 11.87 -2.61 0.81
C TYR A 176 12.54 -3.58 -0.15
N GLN A 177 11.75 -4.52 -0.67
CA GLN A 177 12.22 -5.49 -1.68
C GLN A 177 12.49 -4.82 -3.02
N TYR A 178 11.73 -3.76 -3.35
CA TYR A 178 11.83 -3.04 -4.61
C TYR A 178 11.79 -1.53 -4.41
N LEU A 179 12.61 -0.82 -5.20
CA LEU A 179 12.63 0.63 -5.26
C LEU A 179 12.30 1.09 -6.69
N ILE A 180 11.35 2.00 -6.82
CA ILE A 180 11.03 2.68 -8.08
C ILE A 180 11.28 4.18 -7.91
N ILE A 181 12.16 4.75 -8.74
CA ILE A 181 12.36 6.20 -8.80
C ILE A 181 11.34 6.77 -9.80
N ASN A 182 10.31 7.44 -9.29
CA ASN A 182 9.24 8.00 -10.11
C ASN A 182 9.62 9.38 -10.66
N ASP A 183 10.43 9.37 -11.70
CA ASP A 183 10.76 10.56 -12.51
C ASP A 183 9.75 10.74 -13.65
N ARG A 184 9.56 9.71 -14.45
CA ARG A 184 8.60 9.64 -15.55
C ARG A 184 7.56 8.57 -15.23
N LEU A 185 6.29 8.99 -15.21
CA LEU A 185 5.19 8.13 -14.80
C LEU A 185 5.10 6.82 -15.60
N ASP A 186 5.28 6.89 -16.93
CA ASP A 186 5.20 5.71 -17.80
C ASP A 186 6.30 4.70 -17.49
N VAL A 187 7.54 5.17 -17.34
CA VAL A 187 8.70 4.30 -17.00
C VAL A 187 8.51 3.68 -15.60
N SER A 188 8.00 4.46 -14.65
CA SER A 188 7.73 3.98 -13.30
C SER A 188 6.61 2.95 -13.29
N TYR A 189 5.59 3.15 -14.12
CA TYR A 189 4.51 2.19 -14.27
C TYR A 189 5.01 0.87 -14.90
N ASP A 190 5.81 0.96 -15.98
CA ASP A 190 6.41 -0.22 -16.62
C ASP A 190 7.27 -1.02 -15.63
N SER A 191 8.00 -0.33 -14.75
CA SER A 191 8.79 -0.96 -13.69
C SER A 191 7.91 -1.66 -12.67
N LEU A 192 6.84 -1.01 -12.19
CA LEU A 192 5.88 -1.60 -11.25
C LEU A 192 5.18 -2.83 -11.85
N ARG A 193 4.72 -2.71 -13.08
CA ARG A 193 4.13 -3.80 -13.84
C ARG A 193 5.09 -5.00 -14.00
N ALA A 194 6.35 -4.71 -14.31
CA ALA A 194 7.37 -5.74 -14.46
C ALA A 194 7.62 -6.50 -13.15
N ILE A 195 7.61 -5.82 -12.00
CA ILE A 195 7.72 -6.44 -10.68
C ILE A 195 6.55 -7.42 -10.47
N VAL A 196 5.31 -6.99 -10.69
CA VAL A 196 4.13 -7.85 -10.52
C VAL A 196 4.22 -9.09 -11.40
N LEU A 197 4.55 -8.93 -12.69
CA LEU A 197 4.67 -10.04 -13.63
C LEU A 197 5.81 -10.99 -13.27
N ALA A 198 6.94 -10.48 -12.78
CA ALA A 198 8.07 -11.29 -12.34
C ALA A 198 7.73 -12.08 -11.07
N GLU A 199 7.06 -11.46 -10.10
CA GLU A 199 6.67 -12.12 -8.87
C GLU A 199 5.62 -13.22 -9.08
N HIS A 200 4.71 -13.08 -10.05
CA HIS A 200 3.81 -14.16 -10.47
C HIS A 200 4.56 -15.36 -11.09
N ARG A 201 5.75 -15.15 -11.61
CA ARG A 201 6.59 -16.21 -12.23
C ARG A 201 7.68 -16.73 -11.32
N ARG A 202 7.82 -16.16 -10.15
CA ARG A 202 8.83 -16.55 -9.17
C ARG A 202 8.54 -17.95 -8.62
N ILE A 203 9.54 -18.84 -8.75
CA ILE A 203 9.49 -20.16 -8.13
C ILE A 203 9.99 -20.04 -6.69
N VAL A 204 9.08 -20.24 -5.74
CA VAL A 204 9.45 -20.32 -4.31
C VAL A 204 9.80 -21.77 -4.02
N ARG A 205 11.08 -22.03 -3.78
CA ARG A 205 11.54 -23.35 -3.33
C ARG A 205 11.32 -23.44 -1.84
N ASP A 206 10.77 -24.54 -1.37
CA ASP A 206 10.75 -24.86 0.03
C ASP A 206 12.21 -25.06 0.47
N ALA A 207 12.64 -24.33 1.53
CA ALA A 207 13.98 -24.42 2.10
C ALA A 207 14.08 -25.63 3.03
#